data_31152393847a367708aad19582235116
#
_entry.id   31152393847a367708aad19582235116
#
_cell.length_a   1.000
_cell.length_b   1.000
_cell.length_c   1.000
_cell.angle_alpha   90.00
_cell.angle_beta   90.00
_cell.angle_gamma   90.00
#
_symmetry.space_group_name_H-M   'P 1'
#
loop_
_entity.id
_entity.type
_entity.pdbx_description
1 polymer ?
#
loop_
_entity_poly.entity_id
_entity_poly.type
_entity_poly.pdbx_seq_one_letter_code
_entity_poly.pdbx_strand_id
1 'polypeptide(L)'
;MKFFVAPDDTSASLAFRTGPGRAFESLSFGNFDLEEAVVEWECLLVGGSFGDLVDAGEPHIIAGQDNDGCVVFAISPRLSAALADAGHARLRDVAASWTRQRAEDGEVIDAEIVGLAALVSSARRQNQGVYCWVA
;
A
#
# COMPACT_ATOMS: atom_id res chain seq x y z
N MET A 1 -2.60 -10.07 -4.98
CA MET A 1 -1.99 -8.77 -4.62
C MET A 1 -1.53 -8.81 -3.18
N LYS A 2 -0.29 -8.38 -2.91
CA LYS A 2 0.28 -8.45 -1.56
C LYS A 2 1.11 -7.21 -1.26
N PHE A 3 0.94 -6.67 -0.06
CA PHE A 3 1.92 -5.75 0.52
C PHE A 3 3.01 -6.55 1.23
N PHE A 4 4.24 -6.08 1.18
CA PHE A 4 5.36 -6.77 1.81
C PHE A 4 6.44 -5.79 2.27
N VAL A 5 7.26 -6.24 3.23
CA VAL A 5 8.36 -5.46 3.80
C VAL A 5 9.67 -5.89 3.13
N ALA A 6 10.47 -4.92 2.68
CA ALA A 6 11.80 -5.17 2.12
C ALA A 6 12.78 -4.08 2.54
N PRO A 7 14.09 -4.40 2.61
CA PRO A 7 15.09 -3.43 3.06
C PRO A 7 15.35 -2.29 2.07
N ASP A 8 15.16 -2.54 0.77
CA ASP A 8 15.41 -1.55 -0.29
C ASP A 8 14.67 -1.91 -1.58
N ASP A 9 14.73 -1.02 -2.55
CA ASP A 9 14.07 -1.19 -3.84
C ASP A 9 14.61 -2.40 -4.62
N THR A 10 15.91 -2.65 -4.53
CA THR A 10 16.55 -3.78 -5.20
C THR A 10 16.00 -5.11 -4.68
N SER A 11 15.93 -5.26 -3.37
CA SER A 11 15.35 -6.46 -2.73
C SER A 11 13.88 -6.60 -3.08
N ALA A 12 13.11 -5.51 -3.07
CA ALA A 12 11.70 -5.52 -3.42
C ALA A 12 11.46 -5.97 -4.87
N SER A 13 12.34 -5.58 -5.80
CA SER A 13 12.22 -5.94 -7.20
C SER A 13 12.32 -7.45 -7.45
N LEU A 14 12.94 -8.19 -6.53
CA LEU A 14 13.03 -9.66 -6.61
C LEU A 14 11.66 -10.34 -6.50
N ALA A 15 10.68 -9.67 -5.91
CA ALA A 15 9.32 -10.19 -5.80
C ALA A 15 8.50 -10.06 -7.10
N PHE A 16 9.03 -9.40 -8.11
CA PHE A 16 8.28 -9.02 -9.31
C PHE A 16 7.62 -10.20 -10.02
N ARG A 17 8.33 -11.30 -10.21
CA ARG A 17 7.83 -12.43 -11.02
C ARG A 17 6.95 -13.41 -10.25
N THR A 18 7.30 -13.69 -8.99
CA THR A 18 6.69 -14.78 -8.21
C THR A 18 5.99 -14.31 -6.95
N GLY A 19 6.01 -13.01 -6.68
CA GLY A 19 5.50 -12.45 -5.45
C GLY A 19 6.52 -12.54 -4.31
N PRO A 20 6.19 -11.97 -3.14
CA PRO A 20 7.11 -11.91 -2.00
C PRO A 20 7.42 -13.27 -1.37
N GLY A 21 6.54 -14.26 -1.50
CA GLY A 21 6.75 -15.58 -0.94
C GLY A 21 7.03 -15.58 0.55
N ARG A 22 7.91 -16.48 1.01
CA ARG A 22 8.31 -16.58 2.41
C ARG A 22 9.51 -15.72 2.77
N ALA A 23 10.17 -15.12 1.77
CA ALA A 23 11.37 -14.31 1.97
C ALA A 23 11.06 -12.97 2.65
N PHE A 24 9.82 -12.49 2.53
CA PHE A 24 9.41 -11.19 3.06
C PHE A 24 8.14 -11.35 3.91
N GLU A 25 8.05 -10.55 4.99
CA GLU A 25 6.80 -10.38 5.72
C GLU A 25 5.77 -9.75 4.80
N SER A 26 4.60 -10.36 4.66
CA SER A 26 3.60 -9.93 3.68
C SER A 26 2.17 -10.01 4.20
N LEU A 27 1.26 -9.27 3.52
CA LEU A 27 -0.16 -9.22 3.80
C LEU A 27 -0.92 -9.28 2.46
N SER A 28 -1.82 -10.25 2.32
CA SER A 28 -2.64 -10.38 1.11
C SER A 28 -3.81 -9.39 1.13
N PHE A 29 -4.10 -8.81 -0.02
CA PHE A 29 -5.22 -7.90 -0.20
C PHE A 29 -6.21 -8.45 -1.23
N GLY A 30 -7.44 -7.91 -1.20
CA GLY A 30 -8.53 -8.30 -2.08
C GLY A 30 -8.42 -7.75 -3.50
N ASN A 31 -9.47 -7.94 -4.28
CA ASN A 31 -9.50 -7.63 -5.72
C ASN A 31 -9.95 -6.20 -5.99
N PHE A 32 -9.03 -5.25 -5.84
CA PHE A 32 -9.26 -3.87 -6.28
C PHE A 32 -7.92 -3.27 -6.73
N ASP A 33 -8.00 -2.12 -7.40
CA ASP A 33 -6.80 -1.46 -7.91
C ASP A 33 -6.01 -0.83 -6.77
N LEU A 34 -4.94 -1.52 -6.34
CA LEU A 34 -4.10 -1.07 -5.23
C LEU A 34 -3.25 0.16 -5.59
N GLU A 35 -2.88 0.33 -6.85
CA GLU A 35 -2.15 1.53 -7.29
C GLU A 35 -3.00 2.79 -7.07
N GLU A 36 -4.26 2.72 -7.44
CA GLU A 36 -5.21 3.81 -7.23
C GLU A 36 -5.56 3.96 -5.75
N ALA A 37 -5.79 2.84 -5.06
CA ALA A 37 -6.20 2.83 -3.66
C ALA A 37 -5.16 3.50 -2.75
N VAL A 38 -3.87 3.22 -2.93
CA VAL A 38 -2.83 3.81 -2.06
C VAL A 38 -2.75 5.33 -2.23
N VAL A 39 -2.98 5.85 -3.43
CA VAL A 39 -3.02 7.29 -3.68
C VAL A 39 -4.25 7.91 -2.99
N GLU A 40 -5.40 7.27 -3.09
CA GLU A 40 -6.62 7.72 -2.43
C GLU A 40 -6.50 7.72 -0.91
N TRP A 41 -5.90 6.68 -0.34
CA TRP A 41 -5.65 6.60 1.11
C TRP A 41 -4.70 7.71 1.57
N GLU A 42 -3.69 8.03 0.78
CA GLU A 42 -2.80 9.15 1.09
C GLU A 42 -3.57 10.47 1.10
N CYS A 43 -4.47 10.70 0.15
CA CYS A 43 -5.34 11.88 0.13
C CYS A 43 -6.19 11.97 1.40
N LEU A 44 -6.75 10.85 1.87
CA LEU A 44 -7.60 10.81 3.05
C LEU A 44 -6.82 11.00 4.35
N LEU A 45 -5.61 10.47 4.44
CA LEU A 45 -4.78 10.52 5.65
C LEU A 45 -3.93 11.79 5.75
N VAL A 46 -3.32 12.19 4.66
CA VAL A 46 -2.35 13.29 4.62
C VAL A 46 -2.98 14.57 4.07
N GLY A 47 -3.90 14.43 3.13
CA GLY A 47 -4.47 15.54 2.39
C GLY A 47 -3.85 15.67 1.00
N GLY A 48 -4.32 16.65 0.24
CA GLY A 48 -3.92 16.84 -1.14
C GLY A 48 -4.95 16.29 -2.12
N SER A 49 -4.67 16.40 -3.41
CA SER A 49 -5.56 15.87 -4.44
C SER A 49 -4.96 14.66 -5.13
N PHE A 50 -5.82 13.78 -5.61
CA PHE A 50 -5.44 12.60 -6.37
C PHE A 50 -4.58 12.98 -7.58
N GLY A 51 -5.00 13.99 -8.34
CA GLY A 51 -4.27 14.46 -9.52
C GLY A 51 -2.87 14.95 -9.20
N ASP A 52 -2.71 15.71 -8.10
CA ASP A 52 -1.41 16.23 -7.68
C ASP A 52 -0.44 15.09 -7.32
N LEU A 53 -0.92 14.06 -6.63
CA LEU A 53 -0.10 12.91 -6.26
C LEU A 53 0.31 12.10 -7.49
N VAL A 54 -0.59 11.89 -8.42
CA VAL A 54 -0.29 11.19 -9.69
C VAL A 54 0.75 11.98 -10.49
N ASP A 55 0.59 13.31 -10.55
CA ASP A 55 1.55 14.19 -11.24
C ASP A 55 2.93 14.17 -10.57
N ALA A 56 2.98 13.93 -9.25
CA ALA A 56 4.23 13.78 -8.50
C ALA A 56 4.90 12.41 -8.68
N GLY A 57 4.28 11.50 -9.44
CA GLY A 57 4.83 10.18 -9.70
C GLY A 57 4.40 9.08 -8.73
N GLU A 58 3.33 9.31 -7.99
CA GLU A 58 2.80 8.29 -7.06
C GLU A 58 1.79 7.36 -7.76
N PRO A 59 1.76 6.06 -7.44
CA PRO A 59 2.76 5.35 -6.62
C PRO A 59 4.07 5.16 -7.39
N HIS A 60 5.20 5.08 -6.66
CA HIS A 60 6.51 4.93 -7.27
C HIS A 60 6.75 3.49 -7.72
N ILE A 61 6.76 3.26 -9.02
CA ILE A 61 6.93 1.92 -9.61
C ILE A 61 8.40 1.52 -9.53
N ILE A 62 8.67 0.37 -8.90
CA ILE A 62 10.02 -0.19 -8.78
C ILE A 62 10.32 -1.15 -9.93
N ALA A 63 9.35 -1.99 -10.29
CA ALA A 63 9.47 -2.96 -11.37
C ALA A 63 8.10 -3.18 -12.02
N GLY A 64 8.06 -3.30 -13.32
CA GLY A 64 6.82 -3.54 -14.05
C GLY A 64 7.07 -3.94 -15.50
N GLN A 65 6.12 -4.67 -16.06
CA GLN A 65 6.11 -4.99 -17.49
C GLN A 65 4.74 -4.66 -18.06
N ASP A 66 4.73 -3.94 -19.16
CA ASP A 66 3.51 -3.42 -19.76
C ASP A 66 2.52 -4.51 -20.20
N ASN A 67 3.01 -5.72 -20.50
CA ASN A 67 2.19 -6.79 -21.09
C ASN A 67 1.71 -7.85 -20.10
N ASP A 68 2.28 -7.92 -18.89
CA ASP A 68 1.96 -9.01 -17.94
C ASP A 68 1.01 -8.58 -16.83
N GLY A 69 0.73 -7.29 -16.71
CA GLY A 69 -0.07 -6.78 -15.61
C GLY A 69 0.60 -6.87 -14.25
N CYS A 70 1.83 -7.37 -14.19
CA CYS A 70 2.59 -7.48 -12.94
C CYS A 70 3.32 -6.18 -12.67
N VAL A 71 3.29 -5.74 -11.39
CA VAL A 71 3.99 -4.53 -10.98
C VAL A 71 4.39 -4.64 -9.52
N VAL A 72 5.55 -4.06 -9.18
CA VAL A 72 5.98 -3.82 -7.80
C VAL A 72 6.12 -2.31 -7.63
N PHE A 73 5.46 -1.75 -6.65
CA PHE A 73 5.57 -0.32 -6.35
C PHE A 73 5.84 -0.10 -4.86
N ALA A 74 6.49 1.02 -4.55
CA ALA A 74 6.75 1.43 -3.17
C ALA A 74 5.59 2.29 -2.65
N ILE A 75 5.23 2.09 -1.38
CA ILE A 75 4.34 3.01 -0.67
C ILE A 75 5.13 4.29 -0.39
N SER A 76 4.52 5.47 -0.61
CA SER A 76 5.19 6.73 -0.35
C SER A 76 5.63 6.86 1.11
N PRO A 77 6.74 7.54 1.40
CA PRO A 77 7.15 7.80 2.79
C PRO A 77 6.09 8.56 3.58
N ARG A 78 5.34 9.44 2.94
CA ARG A 78 4.26 10.21 3.56
C ARG A 78 3.10 9.32 4.00
N LEU A 79 2.67 8.40 3.12
CA LEU A 79 1.62 7.44 3.45
C LEU A 79 2.08 6.47 4.53
N SER A 80 3.32 5.97 4.44
CA SER A 80 3.90 5.10 5.46
C SER A 80 3.90 5.75 6.83
N ALA A 81 4.37 6.99 6.92
CA ALA A 81 4.39 7.73 8.19
C ALA A 81 2.97 7.95 8.73
N ALA A 82 2.04 8.33 7.86
CA ALA A 82 0.66 8.57 8.26
C ALA A 82 -0.02 7.30 8.79
N LEU A 83 0.18 6.15 8.13
CA LEU A 83 -0.35 4.86 8.56
C LEU A 83 0.24 4.44 9.91
N ALA A 84 1.56 4.60 10.09
CA ALA A 84 2.24 4.23 11.33
C ALA A 84 1.80 5.10 12.51
N ASP A 85 1.53 6.38 12.27
CA ASP A 85 1.17 7.35 13.31
C ASP A 85 -0.35 7.42 13.56
N ALA A 86 -1.17 6.90 12.64
CA ALA A 86 -2.62 6.93 12.79
C ALA A 86 -3.11 6.03 13.91
N GLY A 87 -4.03 6.53 14.72
CA GLY A 87 -4.72 5.72 15.71
C GLY A 87 -5.75 4.79 15.04
N HIS A 88 -6.19 3.78 15.77
CA HIS A 88 -7.15 2.79 15.28
C HIS A 88 -8.45 3.45 14.75
N ALA A 89 -8.97 4.43 15.49
CA ALA A 89 -10.18 5.16 15.09
C ALA A 89 -9.98 5.90 13.76
N ARG A 90 -8.83 6.52 13.56
CA ARG A 90 -8.50 7.23 12.31
C ARG A 90 -8.44 6.27 11.13
N LEU A 91 -7.83 5.10 11.30
CA LEU A 91 -7.75 4.08 10.25
C LEU A 91 -9.15 3.58 9.86
N ARG A 92 -10.03 3.39 10.83
CA ARG A 92 -11.42 2.99 10.57
C ARG A 92 -12.19 4.08 9.85
N ASP A 93 -11.98 5.35 10.19
CA ASP A 93 -12.59 6.48 9.49
C ASP A 93 -12.17 6.55 8.03
N VAL A 94 -10.89 6.34 7.75
CA VAL A 94 -10.35 6.29 6.37
C VAL A 94 -10.99 5.15 5.60
N ALA A 95 -11.04 3.96 6.20
CA ALA A 95 -11.66 2.80 5.57
C ALA A 95 -13.13 3.05 5.25
N ALA A 96 -13.89 3.62 6.19
CA ALA A 96 -15.30 3.93 5.99
C ALA A 96 -15.51 4.97 4.89
N SER A 97 -14.69 6.02 4.86
CA SER A 97 -14.76 7.05 3.82
C SER A 97 -14.46 6.48 2.44
N TRP A 98 -13.41 5.68 2.34
CA TRP A 98 -13.01 5.06 1.08
C TRP A 98 -14.06 4.07 0.59
N THR A 99 -14.62 3.26 1.48
CA THR A 99 -15.69 2.30 1.17
C THR A 99 -16.93 2.98 0.61
N ARG A 100 -17.34 4.11 1.19
CA ARG A 100 -18.48 4.88 0.69
C ARG A 100 -18.26 5.41 -0.71
N GLN A 101 -17.03 5.80 -1.05
CA GLN A 101 -16.69 6.29 -2.38
C GLN A 101 -16.70 5.18 -3.42
N ARG A 102 -16.42 3.95 -3.01
CA ARG A 102 -16.22 2.81 -3.90
C ARG A 102 -17.33 1.75 -3.84
N ALA A 103 -18.25 1.84 -2.87
CA ALA A 103 -19.28 0.84 -2.62
C ALA A 103 -18.70 -0.57 -2.36
N GLU A 104 -17.59 -0.64 -1.66
CA GLU A 104 -16.92 -1.88 -1.28
C GLU A 104 -17.41 -2.39 0.09
N ASP A 105 -17.00 -3.60 0.49
CA ASP A 105 -17.31 -4.17 1.79
C ASP A 105 -16.47 -3.49 2.89
N GLY A 106 -17.13 -2.69 3.74
CA GLY A 106 -16.46 -1.89 4.75
C GLY A 106 -15.72 -2.71 5.82
N GLU A 107 -16.23 -3.87 6.21
CA GLU A 107 -15.58 -4.71 7.23
C GLU A 107 -14.25 -5.27 6.72
N VAL A 108 -14.20 -5.71 5.47
CA VAL A 108 -12.98 -6.24 4.86
C VAL A 108 -11.94 -5.15 4.75
N ILE A 109 -12.33 -3.97 4.30
CA ILE A 109 -11.41 -2.84 4.13
C ILE A 109 -10.86 -2.37 5.49
N ASP A 110 -11.69 -2.33 6.54
CA ASP A 110 -11.22 -2.00 7.89
C ASP A 110 -10.07 -2.91 8.32
N ALA A 111 -10.26 -4.23 8.19
CA ALA A 111 -9.25 -5.21 8.58
C ALA A 111 -7.98 -5.07 7.74
N GLU A 112 -8.12 -4.84 6.44
CA GLU A 112 -7.00 -4.70 5.52
C GLU A 112 -6.17 -3.44 5.81
N ILE A 113 -6.82 -2.30 6.05
CA ILE A 113 -6.11 -1.04 6.37
C ILE A 113 -5.40 -1.14 7.72
N VAL A 114 -6.03 -1.72 8.73
CA VAL A 114 -5.41 -1.95 10.04
C VAL A 114 -4.22 -2.90 9.90
N GLY A 115 -4.35 -3.96 9.11
CA GLY A 115 -3.25 -4.88 8.81
C GLY A 115 -2.10 -4.20 8.09
N LEU A 116 -2.40 -3.34 7.12
CA LEU A 116 -1.38 -2.57 6.42
C LEU A 116 -0.64 -1.61 7.37
N ALA A 117 -1.35 -0.94 8.26
CA ALA A 117 -0.73 -0.06 9.26
C ALA A 117 0.21 -0.84 10.19
N ALA A 118 -0.18 -2.07 10.58
CA ALA A 118 0.68 -2.95 11.39
C ALA A 118 1.93 -3.36 10.63
N LEU A 119 1.80 -3.66 9.33
CA LEU A 119 2.93 -4.01 8.46
C LEU A 119 3.89 -2.83 8.31
N VAL A 120 3.37 -1.63 8.10
CA VAL A 120 4.17 -0.40 8.02
C VAL A 120 4.91 -0.14 9.32
N SER A 121 4.27 -0.34 10.47
CA SER A 121 4.91 -0.19 11.79
C SER A 121 6.03 -1.21 11.98
N SER A 122 5.83 -2.45 11.56
CA SER A 122 6.86 -3.49 11.59
C SER A 122 8.06 -3.11 10.72
N ALA A 123 7.82 -2.63 9.51
CA ALA A 123 8.87 -2.18 8.60
C ALA A 123 9.68 -1.04 9.21
N ARG A 124 9.00 -0.08 9.83
CA ARG A 124 9.63 1.08 10.48
C ARG A 124 10.57 0.65 11.60
N ARG A 125 10.15 -0.33 12.42
CA ARG A 125 10.99 -0.88 13.49
C ARG A 125 12.25 -1.57 12.95
N GLN A 126 12.16 -2.15 11.76
CA GLN A 126 13.27 -2.84 11.10
C GLN A 126 14.09 -1.91 10.18
N ASN A 127 13.72 -0.63 10.12
CA ASN A 127 14.32 0.36 9.20
C ASN A 127 14.20 -0.09 7.74
N GLN A 128 13.05 -0.62 7.37
CA GLN A 128 12.73 -1.11 6.03
C GLN A 128 11.53 -0.38 5.45
N GLY A 129 11.22 -0.61 4.19
CA GLY A 129 10.08 -0.03 3.49
C GLY A 129 8.98 -1.04 3.22
N VAL A 130 7.80 -0.55 2.87
CA VAL A 130 6.66 -1.37 2.44
C VAL A 130 6.45 -1.19 0.95
N TYR A 131 6.24 -2.31 0.28
CA TYR A 131 6.04 -2.38 -1.17
C TYR A 131 4.77 -3.17 -1.46
N CYS A 132 4.25 -3.02 -2.66
CA CYS A 132 3.10 -3.79 -3.11
C CYS A 132 3.44 -4.56 -4.38
N TRP A 133 3.08 -5.85 -4.38
CA TRP A 133 3.14 -6.71 -5.54
C TRP A 133 1.73 -6.91 -6.09
N VAL A 134 1.52 -6.56 -7.35
CA VAL A 134 0.27 -6.72 -8.08
C VAL A 134 0.52 -7.65 -9.25
N ALA A 135 -0.30 -8.65 -9.36
CA ALA A 135 -0.21 -9.60 -10.46
C ALA A 135 -1.58 -9.94 -11.04
#